data_39ecc2ec80350ea768fff46b5c87f6fb
#
_entry.id   39ecc2ec80350ea768fff46b5c87f6fb
#
_cell.length_a   1.000
_cell.length_b   1.000
_cell.length_c   1.000
_cell.angle_alpha   90.00
_cell.angle_beta   90.00
_cell.angle_gamma   90.00
#
_symmetry.space_group_name_H-M   'P 1'
#
loop_
_entity.id
_entity.type
_entity.pdbx_description
1 polymer ?
#
loop_
_entity_poly.entity_id
_entity_poly.type
_entity_poly.pdbx_seq_one_letter_code
_entity_poly.pdbx_strand_id
1 'polypeptide(L)'
;TGAAGYYQIVIWMMAAADIFIRNILMNLNRVYVCVSLCDCVDKEAHFSKLCGFIQKGIKWCGYTMMTVFMGLNGIKSIINPVKDSINTSYVYKAVSIIPGIGDAASMLSQTVIASSSLIKNTIGAAGVIALVLCMSFPVIKLVVISCIYQGVAAVMEPVADKRIIRAVQALTSAVGCLTYLVIISVSYTHLRAHETRSNL
;
A
#
# COMPACT_ATOMS: atom_id res chain seq x y z
N THR A 1 16.71 20.60 -11.01
CA THR A 1 17.30 20.10 -9.72
C THR A 1 16.23 19.75 -8.67
N GLY A 2 15.14 20.51 -8.51
CA GLY A 2 14.12 20.24 -7.49
C GLY A 2 13.33 18.95 -7.66
N ALA A 3 13.07 18.53 -8.90
CA ALA A 3 12.27 17.33 -9.16
C ALA A 3 13.04 16.03 -8.85
N ALA A 4 14.34 15.98 -9.18
CA ALA A 4 15.17 14.82 -8.85
C ALA A 4 15.31 14.64 -7.33
N GLY A 5 15.44 15.72 -6.57
CA GLY A 5 15.47 15.66 -5.11
C GLY A 5 14.17 15.14 -4.50
N TYR A 6 13.02 15.54 -5.04
CA TYR A 6 11.71 15.04 -4.58
C TYR A 6 11.58 13.52 -4.78
N TYR A 7 11.93 13.00 -5.97
CA TYR A 7 11.88 11.56 -6.24
C TYR A 7 12.81 10.77 -5.32
N GLN A 8 13.99 11.29 -5.06
CA GLN A 8 14.94 10.65 -4.15
C GLN A 8 14.36 10.54 -2.73
N ILE A 9 13.73 11.59 -2.22
CA ILE A 9 13.08 11.60 -0.91
C ILE A 9 11.96 10.56 -0.86
N VAL A 10 11.11 10.50 -1.88
CA VAL A 10 10.00 9.52 -1.94
C VAL A 10 10.51 8.08 -1.92
N ILE A 11 11.56 7.76 -2.70
CA ILE A 11 12.17 6.43 -2.71
C ILE A 11 12.73 6.06 -1.33
N TRP A 12 13.43 6.97 -0.66
CA TRP A 12 13.94 6.74 0.69
C TRP A 12 12.82 6.55 1.71
N MET A 13 11.75 7.34 1.63
CA MET A 13 10.59 7.18 2.50
C MET A 13 9.89 5.84 2.29
N MET A 14 9.77 5.38 1.03
CA MET A 14 9.20 4.06 0.74
C MET A 14 10.07 2.93 1.30
N ALA A 15 11.39 3.02 1.13
CA ALA A 15 12.31 2.03 1.69
C ALA A 15 12.23 1.99 3.23
N ALA A 16 12.20 3.16 3.86
CA ALA A 16 12.04 3.27 5.31
C ALA A 16 10.71 2.67 5.80
N ALA A 17 9.61 2.92 5.07
CA ALA A 17 8.29 2.37 5.38
C ALA A 17 8.27 0.84 5.30
N ASP A 18 8.86 0.25 4.26
CA ASP A 18 8.94 -1.22 4.11
C ASP A 18 9.74 -1.85 5.25
N ILE A 19 10.89 -1.28 5.59
CA ILE A 19 11.72 -1.71 6.72
C ILE A 19 10.93 -1.59 8.04
N PHE A 20 10.20 -0.50 8.26
CA PHE A 20 9.40 -0.27 9.44
C PHE A 20 8.27 -1.31 9.58
N ILE A 21 7.53 -1.58 8.49
CA ILE A 21 6.46 -2.58 8.49
C ILE A 21 7.03 -3.96 8.81
N ARG A 22 8.09 -4.38 8.13
CA ARG A 22 8.66 -5.72 8.29
C ARG A 22 9.31 -5.92 9.66
N ASN A 23 10.11 -4.97 10.11
CA ASN A 23 10.93 -5.16 11.31
C ASN A 23 10.22 -4.74 12.60
N ILE A 24 9.29 -3.79 12.54
CA ILE A 24 8.62 -3.28 13.72
C ILE A 24 7.19 -3.79 13.80
N LEU A 25 6.33 -3.49 12.82
CA LEU A 25 4.91 -3.83 12.93
C LEU A 25 4.65 -5.35 12.90
N MET A 26 5.37 -6.09 12.06
CA MET A 26 5.23 -7.56 12.02
C MET A 26 5.71 -8.21 13.32
N ASN A 27 6.81 -7.74 13.88
CA ASN A 27 7.29 -8.24 15.17
C ASN A 27 6.36 -7.84 16.33
N LEU A 28 5.82 -6.63 16.29
CA LEU A 28 4.83 -6.17 17.27
C LEU A 28 3.55 -7.02 17.22
N ASN A 29 3.11 -7.42 16.03
CA ASN A 29 1.99 -8.36 15.89
C ASN A 29 2.30 -9.75 16.47
N ARG A 30 3.55 -10.24 16.32
CA ARG A 30 3.98 -11.50 16.97
C ARG A 30 3.95 -11.39 18.48
N VAL A 31 4.49 -10.28 19.03
CA VAL A 31 4.44 -10.00 20.48
C VAL A 31 2.99 -9.92 20.96
N TYR A 32 2.11 -9.28 20.21
CA TYR A 32 0.68 -9.23 20.50
C TYR A 32 0.08 -10.63 20.63
N VAL A 33 0.37 -11.54 19.70
CA VAL A 33 -0.13 -12.94 19.76
C VAL A 33 0.37 -13.63 21.02
N CYS A 34 1.67 -13.54 21.32
CA CYS A 34 2.25 -14.19 22.50
C CYS A 34 1.62 -13.66 23.81
N VAL A 35 1.55 -12.33 23.96
CA VAL A 35 0.98 -11.71 25.18
C VAL A 35 -0.51 -12.03 25.31
N SER A 36 -1.26 -12.03 24.20
CA SER A 36 -2.68 -12.31 24.19
C SER A 36 -2.99 -13.77 24.52
N LEU A 37 -2.15 -14.72 24.10
CA LEU A 37 -2.28 -16.13 24.48
C LEU A 37 -1.91 -16.34 25.95
N CYS A 38 -0.89 -15.66 26.46
CA CYS A 38 -0.56 -15.70 27.89
C CYS A 38 -1.72 -15.16 28.76
N ASP A 39 -2.36 -14.06 28.32
CA ASP A 39 -3.52 -13.47 29.00
C ASP A 39 -4.73 -14.43 29.06
N CYS A 40 -4.87 -15.30 28.06
CA CYS A 40 -5.94 -16.32 28.02
C CYS A 40 -5.74 -17.42 29.07
N VAL A 41 -4.50 -17.76 29.42
CA VAL A 41 -4.18 -18.77 30.43
C VAL A 41 -4.41 -18.23 31.84
N ASP A 42 -4.20 -16.92 32.03
CA ASP A 42 -4.39 -16.25 33.32
C ASP A 42 -5.88 -16.13 33.70
N LYS A 43 -6.19 -16.34 34.97
CA LYS A 43 -7.55 -16.25 35.50
C LYS A 43 -8.09 -14.82 35.51
N GLU A 44 -7.22 -13.85 35.75
CA GLU A 44 -7.58 -12.45 36.00
C GLU A 44 -7.34 -11.51 34.81
N ALA A 45 -6.87 -12.03 33.66
CA ALA A 45 -6.68 -11.27 32.43
C ALA A 45 -5.89 -9.95 32.62
N HIS A 46 -4.76 -10.04 33.36
CA HIS A 46 -3.93 -8.88 33.71
C HIS A 46 -3.33 -8.14 32.50
N PHE A 47 -3.09 -8.86 31.40
CA PHE A 47 -2.46 -8.32 30.20
C PHE A 47 -3.43 -7.77 29.16
N SER A 48 -4.72 -7.82 29.40
CA SER A 48 -5.76 -7.37 28.45
C SER A 48 -5.57 -5.91 28.03
N LYS A 49 -5.20 -5.01 28.97
CA LYS A 49 -4.91 -3.60 28.66
C LYS A 49 -3.68 -3.44 27.75
N LEU A 50 -2.64 -4.25 28.00
CA LEU A 50 -1.42 -4.26 27.18
C LEU A 50 -1.70 -4.76 25.78
N CYS A 51 -2.48 -5.83 25.63
CA CYS A 51 -2.95 -6.32 24.33
C CYS A 51 -3.70 -5.24 23.54
N GLY A 52 -4.62 -4.55 24.22
CA GLY A 52 -5.38 -3.44 23.61
C GLY A 52 -4.49 -2.27 23.18
N PHE A 53 -3.46 -1.95 23.97
CA PHE A 53 -2.49 -0.91 23.64
C PHE A 53 -1.65 -1.28 22.42
N ILE A 54 -1.11 -2.50 22.36
CA ILE A 54 -0.34 -3.00 21.22
C ILE A 54 -1.17 -2.98 19.94
N GLN A 55 -2.41 -3.47 20.00
CA GLN A 55 -3.31 -3.51 18.85
C GLN A 55 -3.65 -2.10 18.33
N LYS A 56 -3.94 -1.17 19.24
CA LYS A 56 -4.18 0.25 18.89
C LYS A 56 -2.92 0.87 18.27
N GLY A 57 -1.75 0.59 18.83
CA GLY A 57 -0.47 1.06 18.31
C GLY A 57 -0.21 0.60 16.88
N ILE A 58 -0.42 -0.69 16.57
CA ILE A 58 -0.29 -1.23 15.21
C ILE A 58 -1.23 -0.50 14.24
N LYS A 59 -2.50 -0.35 14.60
CA LYS A 59 -3.49 0.32 13.77
C LYS A 59 -3.14 1.80 13.57
N TRP A 60 -2.78 2.50 14.62
CA TRP A 60 -2.44 3.93 14.56
C TRP A 60 -1.20 4.18 13.69
N CYS A 61 -0.14 3.39 13.89
CA CYS A 61 1.04 3.45 13.02
C CYS A 61 0.70 3.19 11.55
N GLY A 62 -0.14 2.20 11.28
CA GLY A 62 -0.57 1.91 9.92
C GLY A 62 -1.38 3.05 9.30
N TYR A 63 -2.31 3.66 10.05
CA TYR A 63 -3.08 4.82 9.58
C TYR A 63 -2.19 6.02 9.28
N THR A 64 -1.26 6.36 10.18
CA THR A 64 -0.34 7.48 9.96
C THR A 64 0.53 7.26 8.74
N MET A 65 1.05 6.05 8.54
CA MET A 65 1.82 5.72 7.34
C MET A 65 0.99 5.87 6.06
N MET A 66 -0.24 5.35 6.04
CA MET A 66 -1.14 5.50 4.88
C MET A 66 -1.47 6.96 4.60
N THR A 67 -1.72 7.77 5.62
CA THR A 67 -2.04 9.20 5.46
C THR A 67 -0.86 9.98 4.90
N VAL A 68 0.33 9.78 5.44
CA VAL A 68 1.56 10.42 4.92
C VAL A 68 1.77 10.04 3.46
N PHE A 69 1.57 8.78 3.15
CA PHE A 69 1.77 8.26 1.82
C PHE A 69 0.73 8.79 0.80
N MET A 70 -0.55 8.84 1.18
CA MET A 70 -1.59 9.47 0.35
C MET A 70 -1.31 10.96 0.13
N GLY A 71 -0.82 11.67 1.15
CA GLY A 71 -0.42 13.06 1.04
C GLY A 71 0.69 13.28 0.01
N LEU A 72 1.74 12.45 0.03
CA LEU A 72 2.82 12.51 -0.95
C LEU A 72 2.34 12.25 -2.39
N ASN A 73 1.44 11.28 -2.57
CA ASN A 73 0.85 11.01 -3.89
C ASN A 73 -0.05 12.16 -4.37
N GLY A 74 -0.78 12.80 -3.47
CA GLY A 74 -1.55 14.00 -3.78
C GLY A 74 -0.66 15.13 -4.30
N ILE A 75 0.47 15.39 -3.66
CA ILE A 75 1.45 16.38 -4.10
C ILE A 75 2.00 16.02 -5.51
N LYS A 76 2.32 14.75 -5.75
CA LYS A 76 2.79 14.26 -7.04
C LYS A 76 1.78 14.48 -8.16
N SER A 77 0.50 14.25 -7.90
CA SER A 77 -0.57 14.43 -8.88
C SER A 77 -0.72 15.88 -9.35
N ILE A 78 -0.33 16.83 -8.51
CA ILE A 78 -0.32 18.26 -8.85
C ILE A 78 0.93 18.65 -9.65
N ILE A 79 2.08 18.04 -9.36
CA ILE A 79 3.36 18.38 -10.01
C ILE A 79 3.48 17.79 -11.42
N ASN A 80 2.95 16.59 -11.66
CA ASN A 80 3.09 15.90 -12.95
C ASN A 80 2.48 16.64 -14.15
N PRO A 81 1.24 17.15 -14.11
CA PRO A 81 0.66 17.86 -15.24
C PRO A 81 1.40 19.14 -15.62
N VAL A 82 2.05 19.79 -14.67
CA VAL A 82 2.88 20.98 -14.94
C VAL A 82 4.12 20.63 -15.75
N LYS A 83 4.76 19.49 -15.50
CA LYS A 83 5.92 19.02 -16.25
C LYS A 83 5.58 18.60 -17.68
N ASP A 84 4.48 17.85 -17.84
CA ASP A 84 4.06 17.36 -19.16
C ASP A 84 3.68 18.54 -20.07
N SER A 85 3.03 19.56 -19.54
CA SER A 85 2.69 20.78 -20.25
C SER A 85 3.93 21.55 -20.71
N ILE A 86 4.97 21.65 -19.88
CA ILE A 86 6.20 22.36 -20.23
C ILE A 86 6.98 21.62 -21.31
N ASN A 87 7.19 20.30 -21.17
CA ASN A 87 7.94 19.50 -22.15
C ASN A 87 7.28 19.51 -23.53
N THR A 88 5.97 19.36 -23.57
CA THR A 88 5.20 19.41 -24.83
C THR A 88 5.32 20.77 -25.51
N SER A 89 5.31 21.89 -24.75
CA SER A 89 5.46 23.22 -25.29
C SER A 89 6.85 23.49 -25.92
N TYR A 90 7.91 22.95 -25.33
CA TYR A 90 9.27 23.13 -25.89
C TYR A 90 9.46 22.35 -27.18
N VAL A 91 8.96 21.11 -27.25
CA VAL A 91 9.01 20.28 -28.46
C VAL A 91 8.19 20.94 -29.60
N TYR A 92 7.02 21.48 -29.29
CA TYR A 92 6.17 22.20 -30.22
C TYR A 92 6.89 23.45 -30.81
N LYS A 93 7.51 24.26 -29.95
CA LYS A 93 8.25 25.46 -30.39
C LYS A 93 9.47 25.11 -31.25
N ALA A 94 10.18 24.03 -30.94
CA ALA A 94 11.35 23.60 -31.70
C ALA A 94 10.99 23.13 -33.14
N VAL A 95 9.86 22.43 -33.29
CA VAL A 95 9.40 21.89 -34.59
C VAL A 95 8.73 22.98 -35.47
N SER A 96 8.06 23.96 -34.88
CA SER A 96 7.37 25.03 -35.59
C SER A 96 8.28 26.08 -36.23
N ILE A 97 9.60 26.04 -35.98
CA ILE A 97 10.58 26.99 -36.52
C ILE A 97 10.94 26.70 -37.98
N ILE A 98 10.62 25.51 -38.51
CA ILE A 98 10.99 25.11 -39.87
C ILE A 98 9.83 25.44 -40.83
N PRO A 99 9.93 26.50 -41.68
CA PRO A 99 8.86 26.86 -42.57
C PRO A 99 8.74 25.84 -43.73
N GLY A 100 7.51 25.35 -43.97
CA GLY A 100 7.18 24.45 -45.08
C GLY A 100 7.13 22.93 -44.73
N ILE A 101 7.71 22.51 -43.61
CA ILE A 101 7.65 21.10 -43.16
C ILE A 101 6.96 21.03 -41.78
N GLY A 102 6.74 22.17 -41.13
CA GLY A 102 6.25 22.28 -39.77
C GLY A 102 4.91 21.58 -39.50
N ASP A 103 3.95 21.66 -40.42
CA ASP A 103 2.63 21.06 -40.22
C ASP A 103 2.65 19.53 -40.26
N ALA A 104 3.33 18.95 -41.26
CA ALA A 104 3.45 17.48 -41.35
C ALA A 104 4.32 16.90 -40.22
N ALA A 105 5.43 17.56 -39.87
CA ALA A 105 6.28 17.16 -38.78
C ALA A 105 5.60 17.31 -37.42
N SER A 106 4.75 18.35 -37.24
CA SER A 106 3.97 18.54 -36.01
C SER A 106 2.89 17.47 -35.85
N MET A 107 2.18 17.08 -36.92
CA MET A 107 1.21 15.98 -36.90
C MET A 107 1.87 14.63 -36.58
N LEU A 108 3.02 14.33 -37.16
CA LEU A 108 3.78 13.11 -36.88
C LEU A 108 4.26 13.11 -35.44
N SER A 109 4.81 14.22 -34.93
CA SER A 109 5.24 14.35 -33.54
C SER A 109 4.08 14.17 -32.58
N GLN A 110 2.91 14.75 -32.85
CA GLN A 110 1.70 14.56 -32.04
C GLN A 110 1.26 13.10 -32.00
N THR A 111 1.26 12.44 -33.15
CA THR A 111 0.87 11.03 -33.28
C THR A 111 1.83 10.13 -32.50
N VAL A 112 3.13 10.37 -32.58
CA VAL A 112 4.15 9.61 -31.83
C VAL A 112 4.02 9.83 -30.32
N ILE A 113 3.84 11.08 -29.87
CA ILE A 113 3.65 11.41 -28.45
C ILE A 113 2.34 10.80 -27.92
N ALA A 114 1.23 10.92 -28.66
CA ALA A 114 -0.04 10.34 -28.29
C ALA A 114 0.02 8.80 -28.22
N SER A 115 0.66 8.16 -29.21
CA SER A 115 0.84 6.71 -29.23
C SER A 115 1.72 6.23 -28.07
N SER A 116 2.81 6.93 -27.78
CA SER A 116 3.67 6.63 -26.63
C SER A 116 2.93 6.77 -25.30
N SER A 117 2.11 7.80 -25.16
CA SER A 117 1.27 8.01 -23.97
C SER A 117 0.21 6.91 -23.82
N LEU A 118 -0.44 6.51 -24.91
CA LEU A 118 -1.40 5.41 -24.92
C LEU A 118 -0.75 4.08 -24.51
N ILE A 119 0.41 3.74 -25.07
CA ILE A 119 1.15 2.53 -24.72
C ILE A 119 1.54 2.58 -23.23
N LYS A 120 2.08 3.69 -22.76
CA LYS A 120 2.49 3.89 -21.37
C LYS A 120 1.31 3.70 -20.40
N ASN A 121 0.15 4.27 -20.71
CA ASN A 121 -1.06 4.15 -19.89
C ASN A 121 -1.64 2.73 -19.91
N THR A 122 -1.69 2.08 -21.08
CA THR A 122 -2.22 0.71 -21.22
C THR A 122 -1.39 -0.30 -20.45
N ILE A 123 -0.06 -0.26 -20.62
CA ILE A 123 0.83 -1.13 -19.86
C ILE A 123 0.74 -0.79 -18.36
N GLY A 124 0.56 0.51 -17.99
CA GLY A 124 0.32 0.95 -16.61
C GLY A 124 -0.91 0.28 -16.01
N ALA A 125 -2.03 0.41 -16.69
CA ALA A 125 -3.31 -0.17 -16.26
C ALA A 125 -3.23 -1.71 -16.14
N ALA A 126 -2.66 -2.39 -17.14
CA ALA A 126 -2.47 -3.84 -17.10
C ALA A 126 -1.61 -4.29 -15.91
N GLY A 127 -0.52 -3.56 -15.62
CA GLY A 127 0.34 -3.84 -14.46
C GLY A 127 -0.40 -3.67 -13.13
N VAL A 128 -1.24 -2.63 -13.01
CA VAL A 128 -2.08 -2.41 -11.82
C VAL A 128 -3.08 -3.55 -11.64
N ILE A 129 -3.77 -3.95 -12.70
CA ILE A 129 -4.76 -5.05 -12.65
C ILE A 129 -4.07 -6.36 -12.26
N ALA A 130 -2.94 -6.70 -12.89
CA ALA A 130 -2.18 -7.90 -12.55
C ALA A 130 -1.74 -7.91 -11.09
N LEU A 131 -1.29 -6.76 -10.56
CA LEU A 131 -0.84 -6.64 -9.18
C LEU A 131 -2.02 -6.79 -8.20
N VAL A 132 -3.17 -6.18 -8.48
CA VAL A 132 -4.39 -6.32 -7.66
C VAL A 132 -4.83 -7.79 -7.63
N LEU A 133 -4.83 -8.49 -8.76
CA LEU A 133 -5.18 -9.91 -8.83
C LEU A 133 -4.21 -10.78 -8.02
N CYS A 134 -2.90 -10.58 -8.17
CA CYS A 134 -1.90 -11.32 -7.41
C CYS A 134 -2.03 -11.11 -5.89
N MET A 135 -2.39 -9.89 -5.48
CA MET A 135 -2.52 -9.54 -4.06
C MET A 135 -3.86 -9.91 -3.45
N SER A 136 -4.89 -10.10 -4.28
CA SER A 136 -6.21 -10.54 -3.81
C SER A 136 -6.12 -11.91 -3.14
N PHE A 137 -5.28 -12.81 -3.63
CA PHE A 137 -5.15 -14.16 -3.10
C PHE A 137 -4.71 -14.21 -1.62
N PRO A 138 -3.60 -13.60 -1.19
CA PRO A 138 -3.21 -13.61 0.22
C PRO A 138 -4.21 -12.87 1.13
N VAL A 139 -4.84 -11.80 0.64
CA VAL A 139 -5.85 -11.06 1.42
C VAL A 139 -7.10 -11.90 1.63
N ILE A 140 -7.63 -12.53 0.57
CA ILE A 140 -8.79 -13.43 0.65
C ILE A 140 -8.50 -14.58 1.60
N LYS A 141 -7.31 -15.20 1.51
CA LYS A 141 -6.90 -16.27 2.41
C LYS A 141 -6.96 -15.84 3.88
N LEU A 142 -6.43 -14.67 4.21
CA LEU A 142 -6.44 -14.15 5.59
C LEU A 142 -7.86 -13.81 6.07
N VAL A 143 -8.70 -13.25 5.21
CA VAL A 143 -10.11 -12.98 5.52
C VAL A 143 -10.87 -14.28 5.79
N VAL A 144 -10.70 -15.30 4.95
CA VAL A 144 -11.32 -16.60 5.16
C VAL A 144 -10.88 -17.24 6.48
N ILE A 145 -9.59 -17.21 6.79
CA ILE A 145 -9.07 -17.71 8.09
C ILE A 145 -9.70 -16.94 9.25
N SER A 146 -9.81 -15.62 9.14
CA SER A 146 -10.47 -14.79 10.16
C SER A 146 -11.94 -15.17 10.35
N CYS A 147 -12.67 -15.39 9.26
CA CYS A 147 -14.07 -15.85 9.31
C CYS A 147 -14.19 -17.23 9.94
N ILE A 148 -13.28 -18.17 9.64
CA ILE A 148 -13.27 -19.49 10.25
C ILE A 148 -13.08 -19.39 11.76
N TYR A 149 -12.10 -18.62 12.22
CA TYR A 149 -11.88 -18.44 13.66
C TYR A 149 -13.07 -17.79 14.37
N GLN A 150 -13.73 -16.81 13.75
CA GLN A 150 -14.95 -16.20 14.29
C GLN A 150 -16.09 -17.22 14.35
N GLY A 151 -16.26 -18.02 13.31
CA GLY A 151 -17.27 -19.08 13.28
C GLY A 151 -17.02 -20.14 14.36
N VAL A 152 -15.76 -20.58 14.52
CA VAL A 152 -15.38 -21.51 15.59
C VAL A 152 -15.67 -20.92 16.97
N ALA A 153 -15.31 -19.66 17.21
CA ALA A 153 -15.60 -18.98 18.48
C ALA A 153 -17.11 -18.97 18.79
N ALA A 154 -17.93 -18.63 17.78
CA ALA A 154 -19.39 -18.56 17.94
C ALA A 154 -20.02 -19.95 18.23
N VAL A 155 -19.57 -21.00 17.56
CA VAL A 155 -20.08 -22.37 17.79
C VAL A 155 -19.62 -22.91 19.14
N MET A 156 -18.41 -22.57 19.59
CA MET A 156 -17.87 -23.04 20.86
C MET A 156 -18.41 -22.27 22.09
N GLU A 157 -18.96 -21.09 21.90
CA GLU A 157 -19.41 -20.21 22.98
C GLU A 157 -20.33 -20.88 24.00
N PRO A 158 -21.34 -21.70 23.63
CA PRO A 158 -22.23 -22.36 24.58
C PRO A 158 -21.61 -23.53 25.34
N VAL A 159 -20.50 -24.10 24.85
CA VAL A 159 -19.95 -25.38 25.37
C VAL A 159 -18.53 -25.24 25.94
N ALA A 160 -17.75 -24.30 25.40
CA ALA A 160 -16.32 -24.19 25.73
C ALA A 160 -16.05 -23.28 26.94
N ASP A 161 -14.91 -23.54 27.60
CA ASP A 161 -14.41 -22.65 28.65
C ASP A 161 -14.12 -21.26 28.06
N LYS A 162 -14.47 -20.23 28.82
CA LYS A 162 -14.24 -18.81 28.47
C LYS A 162 -12.77 -18.51 28.09
N ARG A 163 -11.81 -19.27 28.57
CA ARG A 163 -10.40 -19.14 28.23
C ARG A 163 -10.13 -19.54 26.78
N ILE A 164 -10.73 -20.64 26.34
CA ILE A 164 -10.58 -21.14 24.97
C ILE A 164 -11.20 -20.13 23.99
N ILE A 165 -12.38 -19.62 24.33
CA ILE A 165 -13.05 -18.58 23.50
C ILE A 165 -12.19 -17.33 23.39
N ARG A 166 -11.63 -16.86 24.49
CA ARG A 166 -10.70 -15.70 24.50
C ARG A 166 -9.46 -15.96 23.62
N ALA A 167 -8.90 -17.17 23.67
CA ALA A 167 -7.76 -17.54 22.83
C ALA A 167 -8.09 -17.49 21.34
N VAL A 168 -9.24 -18.01 20.94
CA VAL A 168 -9.69 -17.96 19.53
C VAL A 168 -9.97 -16.52 19.10
N GLN A 169 -10.58 -15.70 19.94
CA GLN A 169 -10.79 -14.28 19.68
C GLN A 169 -9.48 -13.50 19.55
N ALA A 170 -8.50 -13.84 20.38
CA ALA A 170 -7.16 -13.26 20.29
C ALA A 170 -6.48 -13.57 18.95
N LEU A 171 -6.57 -14.82 18.50
CA LEU A 171 -6.07 -15.24 17.18
C LEU A 171 -6.80 -14.53 16.04
N THR A 172 -8.12 -14.41 16.13
CA THR A 172 -8.92 -13.66 15.16
C THR A 172 -8.45 -12.19 15.05
N SER A 173 -8.21 -11.56 16.18
CA SER A 173 -7.72 -10.18 16.24
C SER A 173 -6.31 -10.04 15.65
N ALA A 174 -5.44 -11.02 15.92
CA ALA A 174 -4.09 -11.08 15.36
C ALA A 174 -4.10 -11.23 13.84
N VAL A 175 -4.95 -12.13 13.31
CA VAL A 175 -5.13 -12.30 11.86
C VAL A 175 -5.71 -11.04 11.23
N GLY A 176 -6.64 -10.36 11.90
CA GLY A 176 -7.16 -9.07 11.46
C GLY A 176 -6.08 -7.98 11.36
N CYS A 177 -5.19 -7.89 12.35
CA CYS A 177 -4.03 -6.99 12.29
C CYS A 177 -3.07 -7.38 11.16
N LEU A 178 -2.82 -8.68 10.97
CA LEU A 178 -1.98 -9.17 9.88
C LEU A 178 -2.57 -8.81 8.51
N THR A 179 -3.86 -8.99 8.32
CA THR A 179 -4.58 -8.62 7.08
C THR A 179 -4.40 -7.13 6.80
N TYR A 180 -4.56 -6.29 7.80
CA TYR A 180 -4.35 -4.85 7.70
C TYR A 180 -2.91 -4.50 7.29
N LEU A 181 -1.91 -5.12 7.90
CA LEU A 181 -0.50 -4.92 7.56
C LEU A 181 -0.18 -5.37 6.14
N VAL A 182 -0.76 -6.49 5.68
CA VAL A 182 -0.61 -6.98 4.30
C VAL A 182 -1.20 -5.97 3.31
N ILE A 183 -2.39 -5.44 3.56
CA ILE A 183 -3.02 -4.44 2.69
C ILE A 183 -2.14 -3.18 2.59
N ILE A 184 -1.60 -2.70 3.70
CA ILE A 184 -0.69 -1.55 3.70
C ILE A 184 0.57 -1.85 2.89
N SER A 185 1.23 -2.98 3.16
CA SER A 185 2.45 -3.38 2.45
C SER A 185 2.24 -3.47 0.94
N VAL A 186 1.09 -4.01 0.53
CA VAL A 186 0.68 -4.09 -0.88
C VAL A 186 0.48 -2.72 -1.48
N SER A 187 -0.23 -1.84 -0.79
CA SER A 187 -0.44 -0.46 -1.25
C SER A 187 0.89 0.27 -1.49
N TYR A 188 1.87 0.03 -0.63
CA TYR A 188 3.24 0.55 -0.79
C TYR A 188 3.97 -0.02 -2.01
N THR A 189 3.93 -1.33 -2.19
CA THR A 189 4.59 -1.99 -3.33
C THR A 189 3.96 -1.58 -4.66
N HIS A 190 2.64 -1.42 -4.69
CA HIS A 190 1.91 -0.94 -5.85
C HIS A 190 2.39 0.46 -6.27
N LEU A 191 2.49 1.37 -5.32
CA LEU A 191 2.93 2.73 -5.62
C LEU A 191 4.40 2.81 -6.01
N ARG A 192 5.26 2.00 -5.40
CA ARG A 192 6.67 1.89 -5.80
C ARG A 192 6.80 1.43 -7.25
N ALA A 193 6.02 0.44 -7.67
CA ALA A 193 6.00 -0.04 -9.06
C ALA A 193 5.54 1.07 -10.03
N HIS A 194 4.55 1.87 -9.64
CA HIS A 194 4.08 3.00 -10.42
C HIS A 194 5.12 4.12 -10.54
N GLU A 195 5.91 4.37 -9.49
CA GLU A 195 6.95 5.39 -9.47
C GLU A 195 8.18 5.03 -10.30
N THR A 196 8.68 3.80 -10.17
CA THR A 196 9.83 3.33 -10.97
C THR A 196 9.54 3.46 -12.47
N ARG A 197 8.28 3.30 -12.84
CA ARG A 197 7.82 3.36 -14.23
C ARG A 197 7.63 4.79 -14.76
N SER A 198 7.30 5.73 -13.89
CA SER A 198 7.18 7.15 -14.24
C SER A 198 8.53 7.80 -14.56
N ASN A 199 9.63 7.11 -14.20
CA ASN A 199 11.01 7.60 -14.37
C ASN A 199 11.79 6.93 -15.51
N LEU A 200 11.21 5.93 -16.20
CA LEU A 200 11.66 5.35 -17.47
C LEU A 200 10.92 5.98 -18.65
#